data_df3c847ec4e19e3e48dcbaf0acbf70bd
#
_entry.id   df3c847ec4e19e3e48dcbaf0acbf70bd
#
_cell.length_a   1.000
_cell.length_b   1.000
_cell.length_c   1.000
_cell.angle_alpha   90.00
_cell.angle_beta   90.00
_cell.angle_gamma   90.00
#
_symmetry.space_group_name_H-M   'P 1'
#
loop_
_entity.id
_entity.type
_entity.pdbx_description
1 polymer ?
#
loop_
_entity_poly.entity_id
_entity_poly.type
_entity_poly.pdbx_seq_one_letter_code
_entity_poly.pdbx_strand_id
1 'polypeptide(L)'
;MSIQSNVEVRTEWGIVSARQAGRSLAKKIGFESVDQSRITTAISELARNIYLYAGIGEIIMEPVEQEATPSSPYRRGIRIIARDKGPGIHNIREGP
;
A
#
# COMPACT_ATOMS: atom_id res chain seq x y z
N MET A 1 14.41 12.24 -6.55
CA MET A 1 14.65 11.04 -5.73
C MET A 1 13.33 10.38 -5.37
N SER A 2 13.26 9.12 -5.55
CA SER A 2 12.03 8.37 -5.34
C SER A 2 11.90 7.95 -3.89
N ILE A 3 10.71 8.14 -3.28
CA ILE A 3 10.38 7.63 -1.97
C ILE A 3 9.44 6.46 -2.18
N GLN A 4 10.01 5.32 -2.46
CA GLN A 4 9.24 4.13 -2.73
C GLN A 4 9.58 3.08 -1.70
N SER A 5 8.57 2.44 -1.14
CA SER A 5 8.76 1.37 -0.18
C SER A 5 8.27 0.07 -0.77
N ASN A 6 9.10 -0.95 -0.69
CA ASN A 6 8.73 -2.31 -1.08
C ASN A 6 8.81 -3.18 0.15
N VAL A 7 7.73 -3.87 0.47
CA VAL A 7 7.69 -4.73 1.64
C VAL A 7 7.28 -6.12 1.19
N GLU A 8 8.13 -7.09 1.47
CA GLU A 8 7.82 -8.48 1.17
C GLU A 8 6.87 -9.03 2.21
N VAL A 9 5.86 -9.75 1.73
CA VAL A 9 4.89 -10.41 2.59
C VAL A 9 5.03 -11.90 2.36
N ARG A 10 5.60 -12.59 3.36
CA ARG A 10 5.81 -14.03 3.31
C ARG A 10 5.42 -14.68 4.62
N THR A 11 5.40 -13.90 5.69
CA THR A 11 4.97 -14.32 7.01
C THR A 11 4.06 -13.25 7.58
N GLU A 12 3.50 -13.52 8.76
CA GLU A 12 2.68 -12.52 9.42
C GLU A 12 3.44 -11.25 9.73
N TRP A 13 4.74 -11.34 9.91
CA TRP A 13 5.58 -10.17 10.15
C TRP A 13 5.57 -9.22 8.96
N GLY A 14 5.38 -9.76 7.75
CA GLY A 14 5.27 -8.92 6.57
C GLY A 14 4.06 -8.01 6.61
N ILE A 15 2.96 -8.47 7.23
CA ILE A 15 1.78 -7.64 7.40
C ILE A 15 2.09 -6.46 8.30
N VAL A 16 2.77 -6.73 9.41
CA VAL A 16 3.16 -5.69 10.36
C VAL A 16 4.11 -4.70 9.70
N SER A 17 5.11 -5.22 8.98
CA SER A 17 6.09 -4.38 8.30
C SER A 17 5.44 -3.48 7.26
N ALA A 18 4.50 -4.03 6.49
CA ALA A 18 3.82 -3.25 5.46
C ALA A 18 3.01 -2.11 6.10
N ARG A 19 2.33 -2.43 7.20
CA ARG A 19 1.54 -1.43 7.90
C ARG A 19 2.41 -0.30 8.44
N GLN A 20 3.55 -0.65 9.04
CA GLN A 20 4.46 0.35 9.57
C GLN A 20 5.07 1.21 8.48
N ALA A 21 5.45 0.59 7.36
CA ALA A 21 6.01 1.32 6.24
C ALA A 21 4.99 2.29 5.66
N GLY A 22 3.73 1.86 5.58
CA GLY A 22 2.67 2.71 5.08
C GLY A 22 2.42 3.92 5.97
N ARG A 23 2.43 3.70 7.28
CA ARG A 23 2.25 4.79 8.23
C ARG A 23 3.39 5.78 8.13
N SER A 24 4.62 5.29 8.05
CA SER A 24 5.79 6.16 7.91
C SER A 24 5.73 7.00 6.66
N LEU A 25 5.35 6.40 5.56
CA LEU A 25 5.26 7.12 4.30
C LEU A 25 4.16 8.16 4.34
N ALA A 26 3.00 7.79 4.88
CA ALA A 26 1.88 8.73 5.00
C ALA A 26 2.27 9.93 5.86
N LYS A 27 2.98 9.67 6.94
CA LYS A 27 3.44 10.74 7.83
C LYS A 27 4.44 11.64 7.11
N LYS A 28 5.35 11.08 6.35
CA LYS A 28 6.33 11.86 5.59
C LYS A 28 5.67 12.77 4.57
N ILE A 29 4.61 12.29 3.95
CA ILE A 29 3.90 13.05 2.94
C ILE A 29 3.08 14.16 3.59
N GLY A 30 2.75 14.01 4.87
CA GLY A 30 2.04 15.05 5.62
C GLY A 30 0.58 14.73 5.87
N PHE A 31 0.18 13.48 5.74
CA PHE A 31 -1.19 13.10 6.07
C PHE A 31 -1.42 13.13 7.57
N GLU A 32 -2.62 13.51 7.95
CA GLU A 32 -3.01 13.55 9.35
C GLU A 32 -3.37 12.16 9.85
N SER A 33 -3.54 12.05 11.17
CA SER A 33 -3.74 10.76 11.84
C SER A 33 -4.87 9.94 11.25
N VAL A 34 -5.98 10.59 10.92
CA VAL A 34 -7.14 9.87 10.39
C VAL A 34 -6.80 9.23 9.06
N ASP A 35 -6.15 9.97 8.19
CA ASP A 35 -5.76 9.45 6.89
C ASP A 35 -4.66 8.41 7.01
N GLN A 36 -3.75 8.59 7.95
CA GLN A 36 -2.73 7.58 8.23
C GLN A 36 -3.38 6.26 8.62
N SER A 37 -4.41 6.32 9.45
CA SER A 37 -5.12 5.12 9.87
C SER A 37 -5.83 4.43 8.71
N ARG A 38 -6.46 5.20 7.85
CA ARG A 38 -7.15 4.64 6.69
C ARG A 38 -6.18 3.94 5.75
N ILE A 39 -5.06 4.58 5.49
CA ILE A 39 -4.03 4.02 4.64
C ILE A 39 -3.48 2.73 5.25
N THR A 40 -3.20 2.77 6.55
CA THR A 40 -2.66 1.61 7.26
C THR A 40 -3.62 0.43 7.21
N THR A 41 -4.91 0.71 7.38
CA THR A 41 -5.93 -0.34 7.33
C THR A 41 -6.00 -0.98 5.97
N ALA A 42 -5.98 -0.16 4.92
CA ALA A 42 -6.02 -0.68 3.55
C ALA A 42 -4.80 -1.55 3.26
N ILE A 43 -3.63 -1.10 3.67
CA ILE A 43 -2.39 -1.85 3.47
C ILE A 43 -2.44 -3.17 4.22
N SER A 44 -2.94 -3.15 5.45
CA SER A 44 -3.04 -4.37 6.26
C SER A 44 -3.92 -5.40 5.58
N GLU A 45 -5.02 -4.96 4.99
CA GLU A 45 -5.94 -5.89 4.33
C GLU A 45 -5.32 -6.48 3.07
N LEU A 46 -4.62 -5.65 2.30
CA LEU A 46 -3.94 -6.14 1.10
C LEU A 46 -2.84 -7.14 1.47
N ALA A 47 -2.05 -6.81 2.48
CA ALA A 47 -0.97 -7.70 2.91
C ALA A 47 -1.52 -9.01 3.46
N ARG A 48 -2.62 -8.94 4.20
CA ARG A 48 -3.24 -10.16 4.73
C ARG A 48 -3.75 -11.04 3.61
N ASN A 49 -4.35 -10.44 2.59
CA ASN A 49 -4.83 -11.21 1.45
C ASN A 49 -3.68 -11.94 0.74
N ILE A 50 -2.54 -11.27 0.58
CA ILE A 50 -1.37 -11.93 0.03
C ILE A 50 -0.97 -13.12 0.89
N TYR A 51 -0.88 -12.90 2.19
CA TYR A 51 -0.45 -13.94 3.11
C TYR A 51 -1.40 -15.14 3.11
N LEU A 52 -2.70 -14.87 3.12
CA LEU A 52 -3.70 -15.93 3.21
C LEU A 52 -3.89 -16.70 1.91
N TYR A 53 -3.80 -16.03 0.78
CA TYR A 53 -4.21 -16.65 -0.48
C TYR A 53 -3.05 -16.98 -1.41
N ALA A 54 -1.95 -16.25 -1.33
CA ALA A 54 -0.79 -16.52 -2.16
C ALA A 54 0.38 -17.09 -1.38
N GLY A 55 0.47 -16.75 -0.12
CA GLY A 55 1.57 -17.16 0.71
C GLY A 55 2.78 -16.26 0.60
N ILE A 56 3.01 -15.66 -0.55
CA ILE A 56 4.16 -14.80 -0.76
C ILE A 56 3.81 -13.72 -1.78
N GLY A 57 4.27 -12.50 -1.54
CA GLY A 57 4.07 -11.39 -2.42
C GLY A 57 4.75 -10.16 -1.88
N GLU A 58 4.37 -9.00 -2.41
CA GLU A 58 4.94 -7.75 -1.94
C GLU A 58 3.93 -6.63 -2.04
N ILE A 59 4.12 -5.65 -1.18
CA ILE A 59 3.36 -4.40 -1.21
C ILE A 59 4.33 -3.30 -1.61
N ILE A 60 3.99 -2.57 -2.66
CA ILE A 60 4.79 -1.45 -3.14
C ILE A 60 3.99 -0.20 -2.87
N MET A 61 4.62 0.78 -2.24
CA MET A 61 3.97 2.04 -1.91
C MET A 61 4.81 3.18 -2.43
N GLU A 62 4.17 4.16 -3.06
CA GLU A 62 4.89 5.32 -3.54
C GLU A 62 4.00 6.54 -3.47
N PRO A 63 4.58 7.72 -3.19
CA PRO A 63 3.80 8.94 -3.18
C PRO A 63 3.45 9.34 -4.60
N VAL A 64 2.27 9.92 -4.75
CA VAL A 64 1.83 10.45 -6.02
C VAL A 64 1.28 11.85 -5.81
N GLU A 65 1.36 12.68 -6.85
CA GLU A 65 0.87 14.03 -6.80
C GLU A 65 0.01 14.31 -8.01
N GLN A 66 -1.02 15.12 -7.80
CA GLN A 66 -1.83 15.63 -8.87
C GLN A 66 -1.72 17.15 -8.85
N GLU A 67 -1.25 17.73 -9.95
CA GLU A 67 -1.09 19.17 -10.06
C GLU A 67 -2.43 19.85 -9.97
N ALA A 68 -2.42 21.07 -9.44
CA ALA A 68 -3.62 21.88 -9.39
C ALA A 68 -4.01 22.29 -10.82
N THR A 69 -5.32 22.30 -11.05
CA THR A 69 -5.89 22.76 -12.31
C THR A 69 -6.94 23.82 -11.99
N PRO A 70 -7.48 24.52 -12.99
CA PRO A 70 -8.54 25.49 -12.69
C PRO A 70 -9.76 24.89 -12.03
N SER A 71 -9.99 23.59 -12.21
CA SER A 71 -11.17 22.93 -11.64
C SER A 71 -10.84 22.01 -10.47
N SER A 72 -9.56 21.89 -10.09
CA SER A 72 -9.19 20.92 -9.06
C SER A 72 -7.93 21.39 -8.34
N PRO A 73 -7.91 21.32 -7.01
CA PRO A 73 -6.72 21.73 -6.25
C PRO A 73 -5.62 20.69 -6.35
N TYR A 74 -4.42 21.12 -5.97
CA TYR A 74 -3.29 20.20 -5.80
C TYR A 74 -3.65 19.12 -4.79
N ARG A 75 -3.26 17.90 -5.08
CA ARG A 75 -3.52 16.76 -4.21
C ARG A 75 -2.30 15.87 -4.08
N ARG A 76 -2.19 15.25 -2.92
CA ARG A 76 -1.16 14.24 -2.67
C ARG A 76 -1.85 12.94 -2.31
N GLY A 77 -1.21 11.83 -2.67
CA GLY A 77 -1.74 10.53 -2.35
C GLY A 77 -0.63 9.50 -2.28
N ILE A 78 -1.03 8.27 -2.02
CA ILE A 78 -0.12 7.14 -2.02
C ILE A 78 -0.69 6.10 -2.95
N ARG A 79 0.15 5.65 -3.89
CA ARG A 79 -0.21 4.51 -4.73
C ARG A 79 0.24 3.26 -4.03
N ILE A 80 -0.67 2.31 -3.89
CA ILE A 80 -0.39 1.05 -3.23
C ILE A 80 -0.61 -0.06 -4.24
N ILE A 81 0.43 -0.83 -4.50
CA ILE A 81 0.37 -1.94 -5.45
C ILE A 81 0.64 -3.22 -4.69
N ALA A 82 -0.32 -4.14 -4.74
CA ALA A 82 -0.15 -5.45 -4.14
C ALA A 82 0.15 -6.43 -5.27
N ARG A 83 1.30 -7.08 -5.18
CA ARG A 83 1.74 -8.02 -6.21
C ARG A 83 1.98 -9.37 -5.56
N ASP A 84 1.25 -10.38 -6.00
CA ASP A 84 1.46 -11.71 -5.48
C ASP A 84 2.54 -12.43 -6.30
N LYS A 85 3.22 -13.35 -5.63
CA LYS A 85 4.22 -14.20 -6.27
C LYS A 85 3.88 -15.67 -6.09
N GLY A 86 2.74 -15.93 -5.49
CA GLY A 86 2.27 -17.27 -5.31
C GLY A 86 1.38 -17.72 -6.44
N PRO A 87 1.09 -19.00 -6.51
CA PRO A 87 0.37 -19.56 -7.66
C PRO A 87 -1.13 -19.32 -7.66
N GLY A 88 -1.71 -18.86 -6.58
CA GLY A 88 -3.15 -18.88 -6.48
C GLY A 88 -3.89 -17.57 -6.47
N ILE A 89 -3.21 -16.44 -6.33
CA ILE A 89 -3.91 -15.21 -6.04
C ILE A 89 -4.31 -14.41 -7.27
N HIS A 90 -3.70 -14.69 -8.41
CA HIS A 90 -4.00 -13.90 -9.59
C HIS A 90 -5.47 -13.97 -9.99
N ASN A 91 -6.14 -15.09 -9.72
CA ASN A 91 -7.56 -15.22 -10.03
C ASN A 91 -8.41 -14.34 -9.11
N ILE A 92 -7.98 -14.17 -7.88
CA ILE A 92 -8.69 -13.35 -6.90
C ILE A 92 -8.60 -11.89 -7.29
N ARG A 93 -7.44 -11.50 -7.79
CA ARG A 93 -7.19 -10.12 -8.14
C ARG A 93 -8.04 -9.63 -9.29
N GLU A 94 -8.46 -10.54 -10.15
CA GLU A 94 -9.30 -10.21 -11.29
C GLU A 94 -10.72 -9.93 -10.87
N GLY A 95 -11.10 -10.33 -9.69
CA GLY A 95 -12.38 -9.94 -9.17
C GLY A 95 -12.37 -8.47 -8.89
N PRO A 96 -13.41 -7.76 -9.14
CA PRO A 96 -13.45 -6.31 -8.94
C PRO A 96 -13.31 -5.94 -7.49
#